data_9b222ed346111561d39b3881153e81a8
#
_entry.id   9b222ed346111561d39b3881153e81a8
#
_cell.length_a   1.000
_cell.length_b   1.000
_cell.length_c   1.000
_cell.angle_alpha   90.00
_cell.angle_beta   90.00
_cell.angle_gamma   90.00
#
_symmetry.space_group_name_H-M   'P 1'
#
loop_
_entity.id
_entity.type
_entity.pdbx_description
1 polymer ?
#
loop_
_entity_poly.entity_id
_entity_poly.type
_entity_poly.pdbx_seq_one_letter_code
_entity_poly.pdbx_strand_id
1 'polypeptide(L)'
;MEKENRGITLIALVITIIILLILAGISISALTNQGLFKNAKTAQKETEKAEAEQGQRLNEYEDEINKYLENEDENTKAFKEKVGKVLSTTDNTELKDAKNNKIVVPAGFKIINGATTVDKGIVIEDVTETATKGSQFVWIPVGTITKADGTSTTITLGRYDFNSTTGKESTYSGSFVEEDSNDSSTLKKYGNTIAKSITNFKNSVVQNGGYYIGRYEARTATARSAKDNALTQITEKGTENVYNYVTQLQAAELSQNMYTIDKFTSDLMNSYAWDTAIVFIQKCGTNNKYSRQNSLNTALLQTGTNSLTDTSKIDVQCNIYDMASNIEEWTTETSSFSSNPCVDRGGYYNRSGIYTSSRYPSLTSDSYDGIGFRPLLYL
;
A
#
# COMPACT_ATOMS: atom_id res chain seq x y z
N MET A 1 66.33 67.42 -33.63
CA MET A 1 66.54 65.98 -33.82
C MET A 1 65.25 65.23 -33.42
N GLU A 2 64.28 65.16 -34.34
CA GLU A 2 62.99 64.43 -34.03
C GLU A 2 62.28 64.07 -35.32
N LYS A 3 62.84 63.16 -36.12
CA LYS A 3 62.19 62.67 -37.37
C LYS A 3 62.40 61.19 -37.70
N GLU A 4 63.05 60.38 -36.87
CA GLU A 4 63.34 58.99 -37.25
C GLU A 4 62.39 57.93 -36.65
N ASN A 5 61.56 58.29 -35.69
CA ASN A 5 60.74 57.27 -35.03
C ASN A 5 59.37 57.00 -35.68
N ARG A 6 58.89 57.82 -36.65
CA ARG A 6 57.54 57.62 -37.21
C ARG A 6 57.47 56.55 -38.31
N GLY A 7 58.58 56.30 -39.00
CA GLY A 7 58.63 55.29 -40.06
C GLY A 7 58.69 53.87 -39.52
N ILE A 8 59.37 53.66 -38.39
CA ILE A 8 59.54 52.36 -37.76
C ILE A 8 58.22 51.91 -37.10
N THR A 9 57.48 52.84 -36.54
CA THR A 9 56.16 52.55 -35.92
C THR A 9 55.11 52.15 -36.93
N LEU A 10 55.10 52.74 -38.11
CA LEU A 10 54.12 52.36 -39.15
C LEU A 10 54.45 51.02 -39.76
N ILE A 11 55.73 50.69 -39.98
CA ILE A 11 56.12 49.33 -40.42
C ILE A 11 55.83 48.26 -39.34
N ALA A 12 56.11 48.57 -38.08
CA ALA A 12 55.79 47.66 -36.97
C ALA A 12 54.29 47.42 -36.88
N LEU A 13 53.45 48.45 -37.04
CA LEU A 13 51.99 48.31 -37.02
C LEU A 13 51.49 47.46 -38.18
N VAL A 14 52.00 47.66 -39.40
CA VAL A 14 51.64 46.88 -40.59
C VAL A 14 52.04 45.42 -40.41
N ILE A 15 53.26 45.15 -39.90
CA ILE A 15 53.75 43.81 -39.63
C ILE A 15 52.88 43.14 -38.57
N THR A 16 52.49 43.85 -37.50
CA THR A 16 51.65 43.36 -36.46
C THR A 16 50.26 43.00 -37.00
N ILE A 17 49.66 43.84 -37.85
CA ILE A 17 48.35 43.54 -38.48
C ILE A 17 48.44 42.31 -39.39
N ILE A 18 49.51 42.15 -40.14
CA ILE A 18 49.74 41.01 -41.04
C ILE A 18 49.89 39.73 -40.21
N ILE A 19 50.67 39.80 -39.13
CA ILE A 19 50.80 38.62 -38.20
C ILE A 19 49.49 38.26 -37.55
N LEU A 20 48.68 39.24 -37.09
CA LEU A 20 47.37 39.01 -36.52
C LEU A 20 46.37 38.36 -37.52
N LEU A 21 46.40 38.84 -38.79
CA LEU A 21 45.58 38.27 -39.86
C LEU A 21 46.02 36.86 -40.23
N ILE A 22 47.30 36.54 -40.23
CA ILE A 22 47.82 35.19 -40.45
C ILE A 22 47.45 34.29 -39.29
N LEU A 23 47.62 34.75 -38.06
CA LEU A 23 47.24 33.99 -36.86
C LEU A 23 45.72 33.76 -36.79
N ALA A 24 44.91 34.77 -37.14
CA ALA A 24 43.46 34.63 -37.23
C ALA A 24 43.06 33.64 -38.33
N GLY A 25 43.69 33.68 -39.48
CA GLY A 25 43.46 32.76 -40.59
C GLY A 25 43.86 31.33 -40.27
N ILE A 26 44.99 31.13 -39.58
CA ILE A 26 45.40 29.78 -39.07
C ILE A 26 44.45 29.30 -38.01
N SER A 27 44.01 30.14 -37.07
CA SER A 27 43.10 29.77 -36.02
C SER A 27 41.72 29.40 -36.57
N ILE A 28 41.19 30.15 -37.55
CA ILE A 28 39.93 29.85 -38.23
C ILE A 28 40.06 28.57 -39.06
N SER A 29 41.18 28.38 -39.78
CA SER A 29 41.43 27.17 -40.54
C SER A 29 41.59 25.93 -39.64
N ALA A 30 42.23 26.06 -38.48
CA ALA A 30 42.33 24.97 -37.49
C ALA A 30 40.97 24.62 -36.86
N LEU A 31 40.14 25.61 -36.59
CA LEU A 31 38.76 25.42 -36.07
C LEU A 31 37.83 24.82 -37.12
N THR A 32 38.01 25.19 -38.42
CA THR A 32 37.12 24.65 -39.48
C THR A 32 37.59 23.31 -40.04
N ASN A 33 38.91 23.02 -40.09
CA ASN A 33 39.44 21.78 -40.66
C ASN A 33 39.79 20.69 -39.67
N GLN A 34 39.95 20.99 -38.40
CA GLN A 34 40.23 19.98 -37.38
C GLN A 34 39.15 19.93 -36.28
N GLY A 35 38.18 19.09 -36.49
CA GLY A 35 37.59 18.36 -35.41
C GLY A 35 36.39 19.00 -34.72
N LEU A 36 36.42 20.28 -34.28
CA LEU A 36 35.34 20.77 -33.42
C LEU A 36 34.00 20.92 -34.15
N PHE A 37 33.94 21.54 -35.29
CA PHE A 37 32.72 21.65 -36.11
C PHE A 37 32.32 20.32 -36.74
N LYS A 38 33.29 19.50 -37.14
CA LYS A 38 33.04 18.17 -37.67
C LYS A 38 32.50 17.24 -36.57
N ASN A 39 33.10 17.28 -35.37
CA ASN A 39 32.67 16.53 -34.23
C ASN A 39 31.32 17.02 -33.70
N ALA A 40 31.06 18.32 -33.64
CA ALA A 40 29.76 18.87 -33.29
C ALA A 40 28.66 18.43 -34.27
N LYS A 41 28.94 18.45 -35.57
CA LYS A 41 28.01 18.01 -36.61
C LYS A 41 27.77 16.49 -36.59
N THR A 42 28.80 15.72 -36.21
CA THR A 42 28.69 14.27 -36.02
C THR A 42 27.87 13.98 -34.76
N ALA A 43 28.15 14.65 -33.65
CA ALA A 43 27.40 14.53 -32.41
C ALA A 43 25.92 14.91 -32.59
N GLN A 44 25.64 15.99 -33.33
CA GLN A 44 24.28 16.39 -33.68
C GLN A 44 23.56 15.29 -34.47
N LYS A 45 24.20 14.71 -35.48
CA LYS A 45 23.63 13.62 -36.27
C LYS A 45 23.40 12.34 -35.45
N GLU A 46 24.31 12.04 -34.53
CA GLU A 46 24.17 10.91 -33.64
C GLU A 46 23.03 11.12 -32.63
N THR A 47 22.86 12.37 -32.14
CA THR A 47 21.72 12.75 -31.28
C THR A 47 20.40 12.64 -32.04
N GLU A 48 20.32 13.23 -33.24
CA GLU A 48 19.12 13.12 -34.09
C GLU A 48 18.78 11.69 -34.45
N LYS A 49 19.81 10.84 -34.68
CA LYS A 49 19.60 9.41 -34.91
C LYS A 49 19.12 8.69 -33.66
N ALA A 50 19.70 9.00 -32.48
CA ALA A 50 19.27 8.43 -31.20
C ALA A 50 17.83 8.84 -30.84
N GLU A 51 17.46 10.10 -31.07
CA GLU A 51 16.11 10.61 -30.89
C GLU A 51 15.10 9.90 -31.83
N ALA A 52 15.49 9.70 -33.11
CA ALA A 52 14.65 8.97 -34.05
C ALA A 52 14.48 7.49 -33.66
N GLU A 53 15.55 6.82 -33.22
CA GLU A 53 15.50 5.44 -32.72
C GLU A 53 14.68 5.33 -31.44
N GLN A 54 14.77 6.32 -30.54
CA GLN A 54 13.95 6.39 -29.34
C GLN A 54 12.47 6.61 -29.68
N GLY A 55 12.17 7.47 -30.65
CA GLY A 55 10.83 7.69 -31.15
C GLY A 55 10.23 6.41 -31.78
N GLN A 56 11.04 5.67 -32.56
CA GLN A 56 10.58 4.38 -33.12
C GLN A 56 10.27 3.35 -32.02
N ARG A 57 11.13 3.22 -31.01
CA ARG A 57 10.87 2.32 -29.87
C ARG A 57 9.62 2.71 -29.09
N LEU A 58 9.40 4.00 -28.89
CA LEU A 58 8.17 4.48 -28.23
C LEU A 58 6.92 4.08 -29.04
N ASN A 59 6.94 4.27 -30.35
CA ASN A 59 5.84 3.86 -31.21
C ASN A 59 5.64 2.34 -31.21
N GLU A 60 6.73 1.55 -31.25
CA GLU A 60 6.65 0.09 -31.14
C GLU A 60 6.04 -0.35 -29.80
N TYR A 61 6.41 0.31 -28.67
CA TYR A 61 5.79 0.05 -27.38
C TYR A 61 4.31 0.48 -27.34
N GLU A 62 3.97 1.63 -27.93
CA GLU A 62 2.56 2.05 -28.04
C GLU A 62 1.74 1.07 -28.87
N ASP A 63 2.26 0.59 -29.99
CA ASP A 63 1.59 -0.41 -30.83
C ASP A 63 1.44 -1.75 -30.10
N GLU A 64 2.45 -2.17 -29.35
CA GLU A 64 2.41 -3.39 -28.54
C GLU A 64 1.40 -3.25 -27.38
N ILE A 65 1.37 -2.11 -26.70
CA ILE A 65 0.38 -1.79 -25.67
C ILE A 65 -1.03 -1.77 -26.28
N ASN A 66 -1.22 -1.11 -27.41
CA ASN A 66 -2.51 -1.05 -28.08
C ASN A 66 -3.01 -2.44 -28.50
N LYS A 67 -2.12 -3.29 -29.02
CA LYS A 67 -2.44 -4.69 -29.35
C LYS A 67 -2.83 -5.52 -28.11
N TYR A 68 -2.20 -5.25 -26.97
CA TYR A 68 -2.60 -5.84 -25.68
C TYR A 68 -3.97 -5.34 -25.23
N LEU A 69 -4.23 -4.04 -25.34
CA LEU A 69 -5.51 -3.41 -24.98
C LEU A 69 -6.66 -3.83 -25.90
N GLU A 70 -6.39 -4.04 -27.19
CA GLU A 70 -7.39 -4.54 -28.15
C GLU A 70 -7.84 -5.97 -27.85
N ASN A 71 -6.98 -6.79 -27.24
CA ASN A 71 -7.26 -8.17 -26.85
C ASN A 71 -7.85 -8.33 -25.45
N GLU A 72 -8.00 -7.26 -24.67
CA GLU A 72 -8.66 -7.33 -23.35
C GLU A 72 -10.17 -7.55 -23.52
N ASP A 73 -10.72 -8.42 -22.65
CA ASP A 73 -12.16 -8.63 -22.61
C ASP A 73 -12.90 -7.36 -22.13
N GLU A 74 -14.18 -7.23 -22.54
CA GLU A 74 -15.01 -6.06 -22.27
C GLU A 74 -15.13 -5.73 -20.75
N ASN A 75 -15.15 -6.74 -19.88
CA ASN A 75 -15.25 -6.53 -18.44
C ASN A 75 -13.97 -5.91 -17.89
N THR A 76 -12.81 -6.37 -18.39
CA THR A 76 -11.50 -5.80 -17.98
C THR A 76 -11.39 -4.34 -18.43
N LYS A 77 -11.80 -4.00 -19.67
CA LYS A 77 -11.83 -2.62 -20.16
C LYS A 77 -12.75 -1.76 -19.29
N ALA A 78 -13.99 -2.21 -19.08
CA ALA A 78 -14.99 -1.51 -18.30
C ALA A 78 -14.55 -1.26 -16.84
N PHE A 79 -13.84 -2.22 -16.23
CA PHE A 79 -13.27 -2.06 -14.89
C PHE A 79 -12.13 -1.04 -14.89
N LYS A 80 -11.18 -1.14 -15.83
CA LYS A 80 -10.04 -0.21 -15.95
C LYS A 80 -10.47 1.24 -16.12
N GLU A 81 -11.58 1.48 -16.82
CA GLU A 81 -12.16 2.82 -16.97
C GLU A 81 -12.61 3.45 -15.65
N LYS A 82 -12.86 2.67 -14.60
CA LYS A 82 -13.25 3.15 -13.27
C LYS A 82 -12.02 3.43 -12.38
N VAL A 83 -10.89 2.79 -12.68
CA VAL A 83 -9.66 2.97 -11.91
C VAL A 83 -9.17 4.41 -11.98
N GLY A 84 -8.72 4.95 -10.84
CA GLY A 84 -8.26 6.33 -10.69
C GLY A 84 -9.36 7.38 -10.59
N LYS A 85 -10.63 7.00 -10.84
CA LYS A 85 -11.77 7.93 -10.78
C LYS A 85 -12.50 7.84 -9.45
N VAL A 86 -12.93 8.98 -8.92
CA VAL A 86 -13.89 9.05 -7.81
C VAL A 86 -15.27 8.74 -8.39
N LEU A 87 -15.88 7.66 -7.93
CA LEU A 87 -17.16 7.20 -8.47
C LEU A 87 -18.34 7.97 -7.89
N SER A 88 -18.28 8.25 -6.59
CA SER A 88 -19.23 9.10 -5.87
C SER A 88 -18.59 9.67 -4.61
N THR A 89 -18.99 10.88 -4.22
CA THR A 89 -18.61 11.51 -2.95
C THR A 89 -19.69 11.39 -1.90
N THR A 90 -20.90 10.96 -2.29
CA THR A 90 -22.09 10.94 -1.42
C THR A 90 -22.63 9.53 -1.16
N ASP A 91 -22.39 8.59 -2.08
CA ASP A 91 -22.99 7.26 -2.00
C ASP A 91 -21.99 6.16 -2.31
N ASN A 92 -22.16 5.02 -1.66
CA ASN A 92 -21.40 3.81 -1.98
C ASN A 92 -21.77 3.32 -3.37
N THR A 93 -20.79 2.89 -4.15
CA THR A 93 -20.97 2.48 -5.55
C THR A 93 -20.66 1.01 -5.73
N GLU A 94 -21.67 0.22 -6.11
CA GLU A 94 -21.48 -1.17 -6.50
C GLU A 94 -20.90 -1.25 -7.92
N LEU A 95 -19.88 -2.09 -8.10
CA LEU A 95 -19.32 -2.45 -9.39
C LEU A 95 -18.99 -3.93 -9.45
N LYS A 96 -18.56 -4.33 -10.65
CA LYS A 96 -18.00 -5.66 -10.93
C LYS A 96 -16.56 -5.53 -11.38
N ASP A 97 -15.71 -6.44 -10.88
CA ASP A 97 -14.33 -6.57 -11.35
C ASP A 97 -14.26 -7.21 -12.75
N ALA A 98 -13.06 -7.39 -13.29
CA ALA A 98 -12.83 -7.97 -14.59
C ALA A 98 -13.35 -9.42 -14.74
N LYS A 99 -13.69 -10.11 -13.67
CA LYS A 99 -14.27 -11.46 -13.64
C LYS A 99 -15.72 -11.47 -13.12
N ASN A 100 -16.39 -10.32 -13.14
CA ASN A 100 -17.77 -10.13 -12.68
C ASN A 100 -18.00 -10.36 -11.17
N ASN A 101 -16.96 -10.38 -10.36
CA ASN A 101 -17.13 -10.40 -8.90
C ASN A 101 -17.57 -9.03 -8.39
N LYS A 102 -18.46 -9.04 -7.39
CA LYS A 102 -18.97 -7.83 -6.75
C LYS A 102 -17.91 -7.13 -5.93
N ILE A 103 -17.89 -5.79 -6.01
CA ILE A 103 -17.15 -4.88 -5.16
C ILE A 103 -18.07 -3.71 -4.82
N VAL A 104 -17.98 -3.14 -3.63
CA VAL A 104 -18.69 -1.90 -3.29
C VAL A 104 -17.66 -0.88 -2.82
N VAL A 105 -17.47 0.19 -3.60
CA VAL A 105 -16.55 1.28 -3.29
C VAL A 105 -17.26 2.31 -2.43
N PRO A 106 -16.74 2.62 -1.22
CA PRO A 106 -17.34 3.60 -0.33
C PRO A 106 -17.33 5.02 -0.94
N ALA A 107 -18.28 5.84 -0.51
CA ALA A 107 -18.30 7.26 -0.84
C ALA A 107 -16.98 7.96 -0.46
N GLY A 108 -16.42 8.78 -1.35
CA GLY A 108 -15.16 9.48 -1.13
C GLY A 108 -13.90 8.66 -1.39
N PHE A 109 -14.04 7.46 -1.96
CA PHE A 109 -12.90 6.63 -2.36
C PHE A 109 -12.81 6.46 -3.87
N LYS A 110 -11.62 6.15 -4.35
CA LYS A 110 -11.33 5.71 -5.71
C LYS A 110 -10.60 4.36 -5.68
N ILE A 111 -10.77 3.56 -6.72
CA ILE A 111 -9.90 2.38 -6.93
C ILE A 111 -8.56 2.89 -7.47
N ILE A 112 -7.43 2.39 -6.91
CA ILE A 112 -6.10 2.72 -7.42
C ILE A 112 -5.60 1.66 -8.41
N ASN A 113 -4.59 2.03 -9.21
CA ASN A 113 -3.98 1.13 -10.19
C ASN A 113 -3.43 -0.15 -9.54
N GLY A 114 -3.52 -1.26 -10.28
CA GLY A 114 -2.98 -2.56 -9.88
C GLY A 114 -3.93 -3.70 -10.24
N ALA A 115 -4.54 -4.31 -9.22
CA ALA A 115 -5.42 -5.46 -9.40
C ALA A 115 -6.70 -5.10 -10.16
N THR A 116 -7.07 -5.92 -11.15
CA THR A 116 -8.34 -5.83 -11.88
C THR A 116 -9.34 -6.89 -11.45
N THR A 117 -8.95 -7.80 -10.56
CA THR A 117 -9.79 -8.88 -10.03
C THR A 117 -9.64 -8.95 -8.51
N VAL A 118 -10.72 -9.33 -7.81
CA VAL A 118 -10.74 -9.34 -6.34
C VAL A 118 -9.72 -10.29 -5.73
N ASP A 119 -9.40 -11.40 -6.40
CA ASP A 119 -8.39 -12.37 -5.91
C ASP A 119 -6.97 -11.79 -5.85
N LYS A 120 -6.70 -10.68 -6.56
CA LYS A 120 -5.41 -9.98 -6.52
C LYS A 120 -5.36 -8.88 -5.47
N GLY A 121 -6.46 -8.64 -4.73
CA GLY A 121 -6.56 -7.60 -3.72
C GLY A 121 -6.78 -6.22 -4.36
N ILE A 122 -8.03 -5.88 -4.65
CA ILE A 122 -8.38 -4.54 -5.14
C ILE A 122 -8.21 -3.54 -4.01
N VAL A 123 -7.51 -2.45 -4.32
CA VAL A 123 -7.18 -1.39 -3.36
C VAL A 123 -7.99 -0.15 -3.66
N ILE A 124 -8.57 0.42 -2.62
CA ILE A 124 -9.19 1.75 -2.66
C ILE A 124 -8.35 2.77 -1.88
N GLU A 125 -8.46 4.03 -2.25
CA GLU A 125 -7.76 5.16 -1.63
C GLU A 125 -8.74 6.28 -1.32
N ASP A 126 -8.68 6.78 -0.09
CA ASP A 126 -9.45 7.95 0.37
C ASP A 126 -8.99 9.21 -0.38
N VAL A 127 -9.93 9.92 -0.99
CA VAL A 127 -9.68 11.17 -1.71
C VAL A 127 -10.36 12.37 -1.06
N THR A 128 -10.96 12.19 0.10
CA THR A 128 -11.60 13.29 0.85
C THR A 128 -10.55 14.30 1.34
N GLU A 129 -10.90 15.56 1.41
CA GLU A 129 -9.98 16.61 1.88
C GLU A 129 -9.92 16.66 3.43
N THR A 130 -9.57 15.50 4.02
CA THR A 130 -9.44 15.31 5.47
C THR A 130 -8.04 14.79 5.83
N ALA A 131 -7.77 14.64 7.11
CA ALA A 131 -6.48 14.09 7.59
C ALA A 131 -6.24 12.65 7.13
N THR A 132 -7.29 11.90 6.78
CA THR A 132 -7.22 10.53 6.29
C THR A 132 -6.93 10.41 4.79
N LYS A 133 -6.95 11.53 4.04
CA LYS A 133 -6.68 11.56 2.60
C LYS A 133 -5.43 10.78 2.22
N GLY A 134 -5.56 9.87 1.25
CA GLY A 134 -4.49 8.97 0.81
C GLY A 134 -4.40 7.66 1.59
N SER A 135 -5.28 7.44 2.59
CA SER A 135 -5.39 6.15 3.28
C SER A 135 -5.90 5.07 2.33
N GLN A 136 -5.30 3.87 2.41
CA GLN A 136 -5.54 2.79 1.47
C GLN A 136 -6.10 1.54 2.18
N PHE A 137 -7.09 0.92 1.56
CA PHE A 137 -7.74 -0.28 2.07
C PHE A 137 -7.87 -1.34 0.99
N VAL A 138 -7.85 -2.61 1.38
CA VAL A 138 -7.96 -3.76 0.48
C VAL A 138 -9.32 -4.44 0.66
N TRP A 139 -10.01 -4.71 -0.45
CA TRP A 139 -11.25 -5.48 -0.47
C TRP A 139 -11.00 -6.94 -0.15
N ILE A 140 -11.69 -7.45 0.86
CA ILE A 140 -11.75 -8.87 1.22
C ILE A 140 -13.10 -9.42 0.75
N PRO A 141 -13.14 -10.18 -0.35
CA PRO A 141 -14.39 -10.74 -0.84
C PRO A 141 -14.88 -11.88 0.05
N VAL A 142 -16.20 -11.98 0.20
CA VAL A 142 -16.87 -13.08 0.90
C VAL A 142 -17.94 -13.68 -0.01
N GLY A 143 -17.94 -14.99 -0.14
CA GLY A 143 -18.75 -15.73 -1.11
C GLY A 143 -17.89 -16.47 -2.12
N THR A 144 -18.51 -16.94 -3.20
CA THR A 144 -17.80 -17.57 -4.31
C THR A 144 -17.35 -16.51 -5.29
N ILE A 145 -16.05 -16.50 -5.59
CA ILE A 145 -15.43 -15.59 -6.55
C ILE A 145 -14.81 -16.35 -7.70
N THR A 146 -14.73 -15.73 -8.87
CA THR A 146 -13.95 -16.17 -10.02
C THR A 146 -12.61 -15.46 -10.01
N LYS A 147 -11.51 -16.21 -9.98
CA LYS A 147 -10.15 -15.66 -9.95
C LYS A 147 -9.71 -15.20 -11.36
N ALA A 148 -8.60 -14.47 -11.40
CA ALA A 148 -8.00 -13.99 -12.66
C ALA A 148 -7.73 -15.13 -13.66
N ASP A 149 -7.35 -16.31 -13.18
CA ASP A 149 -7.10 -17.51 -13.97
C ASP A 149 -8.38 -18.24 -14.46
N GLY A 150 -9.56 -17.72 -14.11
CA GLY A 150 -10.87 -18.31 -14.47
C GLY A 150 -11.34 -19.41 -13.51
N THR A 151 -10.55 -19.85 -12.56
CA THR A 151 -10.99 -20.81 -11.54
C THR A 151 -11.84 -20.13 -10.48
N SER A 152 -12.71 -20.89 -9.81
CA SER A 152 -13.54 -20.36 -8.72
C SER A 152 -13.03 -20.83 -7.36
N THR A 153 -13.23 -19.98 -6.35
CA THR A 153 -13.01 -20.35 -4.94
C THR A 153 -14.06 -19.71 -4.06
N THR A 154 -14.35 -20.32 -2.90
CA THR A 154 -15.30 -19.77 -1.93
C THR A 154 -14.56 -19.32 -0.69
N ILE A 155 -14.79 -18.07 -0.27
CA ILE A 155 -14.28 -17.46 0.95
C ILE A 155 -15.49 -17.30 1.87
N THR A 156 -15.48 -17.97 3.01
CA THR A 156 -16.58 -17.90 3.96
C THR A 156 -16.19 -16.99 5.12
N LEU A 157 -17.07 -16.09 5.51
CA LEU A 157 -16.88 -15.30 6.72
C LEU A 157 -16.92 -16.20 7.95
N GLY A 158 -15.87 -16.19 8.76
CA GLY A 158 -15.80 -17.07 9.93
C GLY A 158 -14.64 -16.74 10.86
N ARG A 159 -14.72 -17.34 12.05
CA ARG A 159 -13.57 -17.49 12.94
C ARG A 159 -13.01 -18.89 12.76
N TYR A 160 -11.69 -19.00 12.68
CA TYR A 160 -11.04 -20.25 12.31
C TYR A 160 -9.89 -20.63 13.25
N ASP A 161 -9.78 -21.95 13.47
CA ASP A 161 -8.53 -22.59 13.85
C ASP A 161 -7.79 -23.00 12.58
N PHE A 162 -6.45 -22.96 12.61
CA PHE A 162 -5.62 -23.33 11.47
C PHE A 162 -4.70 -24.49 11.83
N ASN A 163 -4.75 -25.55 11.03
CA ASN A 163 -3.89 -26.71 11.24
C ASN A 163 -2.41 -26.33 11.22
N SER A 164 -1.67 -26.76 12.24
CA SER A 164 -0.26 -26.38 12.44
C SER A 164 0.70 -26.83 11.32
N THR A 165 0.34 -27.86 10.56
CA THR A 165 1.17 -28.43 9.49
C THR A 165 0.74 -27.96 8.11
N THR A 166 -0.57 -27.99 7.84
CA THR A 166 -1.14 -27.72 6.52
C THR A 166 -1.60 -26.29 6.33
N GLY A 167 -1.82 -25.54 7.41
CA GLY A 167 -2.44 -24.21 7.38
C GLY A 167 -3.95 -24.24 7.11
N LYS A 168 -4.55 -25.41 6.91
CA LYS A 168 -5.97 -25.53 6.55
C LYS A 168 -6.86 -25.05 7.68
N GLU A 169 -7.88 -24.26 7.31
CA GLU A 169 -8.90 -23.73 8.21
C GLU A 169 -9.89 -24.79 8.68
N SER A 170 -10.34 -24.66 9.93
CA SER A 170 -11.51 -25.34 10.53
C SER A 170 -12.25 -24.34 11.40
N THR A 171 -13.52 -24.60 11.71
CA THR A 171 -14.29 -23.71 12.58
C THR A 171 -13.57 -23.53 13.91
N TYR A 172 -13.49 -22.27 14.38
CA TYR A 172 -12.84 -21.94 15.64
C TYR A 172 -13.54 -22.64 16.82
N SER A 173 -12.76 -23.28 17.67
CA SER A 173 -13.22 -24.04 18.84
C SER A 173 -12.58 -23.59 20.15
N GLY A 174 -11.76 -22.54 20.13
CA GLY A 174 -11.06 -22.04 21.30
C GLY A 174 -11.92 -21.19 22.24
N SER A 175 -11.30 -20.66 23.29
CA SER A 175 -11.96 -19.95 24.40
C SER A 175 -12.01 -18.42 24.23
N PHE A 176 -11.35 -17.86 23.21
CA PHE A 176 -11.43 -16.42 22.98
C PHE A 176 -12.80 -16.02 22.44
N VAL A 177 -13.28 -14.86 22.85
CA VAL A 177 -14.65 -14.40 22.63
C VAL A 177 -14.67 -13.19 21.69
N GLU A 178 -15.68 -13.15 20.81
CA GLU A 178 -15.96 -12.00 19.95
C GLU A 178 -17.46 -11.71 20.04
N GLU A 179 -17.82 -10.63 20.72
CA GLU A 179 -19.21 -10.29 21.05
C GLU A 179 -19.56 -8.88 20.56
N ASP A 180 -20.86 -8.63 20.40
CA ASP A 180 -21.38 -7.29 20.15
C ASP A 180 -21.13 -6.36 21.34
N SER A 181 -20.82 -5.11 21.05
CA SER A 181 -20.65 -4.05 22.04
C SER A 181 -21.91 -3.84 22.92
N ASN A 182 -23.07 -4.25 22.43
CA ASN A 182 -24.35 -4.14 23.12
C ASN A 182 -24.68 -5.33 24.01
N ASP A 183 -24.03 -6.50 23.82
CA ASP A 183 -24.27 -7.73 24.60
C ASP A 183 -23.09 -8.03 25.53
N SER A 184 -22.59 -7.07 26.20
CA SER A 184 -21.26 -7.05 26.77
C SER A 184 -21.18 -7.42 28.24
N SER A 185 -21.66 -8.60 28.67
CA SER A 185 -21.33 -9.07 30.01
C SER A 185 -19.83 -9.32 30.17
N THR A 186 -19.16 -9.86 29.15
CA THR A 186 -17.71 -10.16 29.17
C THR A 186 -16.88 -8.91 28.94
N LEU A 187 -17.22 -8.09 27.94
CA LEU A 187 -16.49 -6.83 27.64
C LEU A 187 -16.67 -5.81 28.77
N LYS A 188 -17.87 -5.66 29.34
CA LYS A 188 -18.11 -4.81 30.53
C LYS A 188 -17.33 -5.29 31.73
N LYS A 189 -17.15 -6.58 31.92
CA LYS A 189 -16.37 -7.14 33.02
C LYS A 189 -14.93 -6.66 32.99
N TYR A 190 -14.36 -6.46 31.81
CA TYR A 190 -12.99 -5.99 31.62
C TYR A 190 -12.90 -4.50 31.32
N GLY A 191 -14.01 -3.78 31.28
CA GLY A 191 -14.05 -2.34 31.02
C GLY A 191 -13.81 -1.96 29.56
N ASN A 192 -13.84 -2.90 28.64
CA ASN A 192 -13.55 -2.69 27.23
C ASN A 192 -14.82 -2.81 26.39
N THR A 193 -15.20 -1.74 25.73
CA THR A 193 -16.20 -1.79 24.65
C THR A 193 -15.45 -1.55 23.35
N ILE A 194 -15.25 -2.58 22.56
CA ILE A 194 -14.25 -2.50 21.52
C ILE A 194 -14.81 -2.56 20.12
N ALA A 195 -15.86 -3.31 19.86
CA ALA A 195 -16.50 -3.29 18.54
C ALA A 195 -17.72 -2.37 18.52
N LYS A 196 -17.98 -1.69 17.39
CA LYS A 196 -19.25 -0.99 17.19
C LYS A 196 -20.40 -1.98 17.16
N SER A 197 -20.33 -2.99 16.30
CA SER A 197 -21.25 -4.13 16.31
C SER A 197 -20.74 -5.26 15.43
N ILE A 198 -20.54 -6.44 15.97
CA ILE A 198 -20.19 -7.64 15.21
C ILE A 198 -21.37 -8.12 14.38
N THR A 199 -22.59 -8.00 14.88
CA THR A 199 -23.81 -8.34 14.12
C THR A 199 -23.96 -7.44 12.90
N ASN A 200 -23.79 -6.12 13.03
CA ASN A 200 -23.85 -5.21 11.90
C ASN A 200 -22.73 -5.48 10.88
N PHE A 201 -21.51 -5.74 11.35
CA PHE A 201 -20.41 -6.14 10.49
C PHE A 201 -20.78 -7.38 9.66
N LYS A 202 -21.24 -8.46 10.29
CA LYS A 202 -21.65 -9.71 9.60
C LYS A 202 -22.75 -9.46 8.57
N ASN A 203 -23.78 -8.71 8.96
CA ASN A 203 -24.90 -8.39 8.07
C ASN A 203 -24.45 -7.58 6.86
N SER A 204 -23.60 -6.57 7.09
CA SER A 204 -22.99 -5.78 6.03
C SER A 204 -22.17 -6.64 5.06
N VAL A 205 -21.34 -7.54 5.57
CA VAL A 205 -20.51 -8.43 4.75
C VAL A 205 -21.38 -9.35 3.88
N VAL A 206 -22.45 -9.90 4.44
CA VAL A 206 -23.39 -10.76 3.67
C VAL A 206 -24.10 -9.96 2.60
N GLN A 207 -24.54 -8.75 2.90
CA GLN A 207 -25.25 -7.88 1.96
C GLN A 207 -24.33 -7.39 0.82
N ASN A 208 -23.12 -6.98 1.15
CA ASN A 208 -22.20 -6.34 0.22
C ASN A 208 -21.23 -7.32 -0.46
N GLY A 209 -21.12 -8.57 0.02
CA GLY A 209 -20.23 -9.58 -0.51
C GLY A 209 -18.77 -9.39 -0.12
N GLY A 210 -18.50 -8.62 0.94
CA GLY A 210 -17.14 -8.38 1.45
C GLY A 210 -17.03 -7.17 2.35
N TYR A 211 -15.80 -6.83 2.71
CA TYR A 211 -15.43 -5.72 3.58
C TYR A 211 -14.02 -5.25 3.22
N TYR A 212 -13.55 -4.18 3.84
CA TYR A 212 -12.21 -3.65 3.65
C TYR A 212 -11.39 -3.77 4.92
N ILE A 213 -10.09 -4.03 4.77
CA ILE A 213 -9.09 -3.89 5.84
C ILE A 213 -8.03 -2.89 5.44
N GLY A 214 -7.39 -2.23 6.39
CA GLY A 214 -6.24 -1.38 6.12
C GLY A 214 -5.22 -2.13 5.27
N ARG A 215 -4.71 -1.48 4.22
CA ARG A 215 -3.65 -2.06 3.38
C ARG A 215 -2.38 -2.31 4.16
N TYR A 216 -2.12 -1.44 5.12
CA TYR A 216 -1.00 -1.46 6.06
C TYR A 216 -1.53 -1.61 7.49
N GLU A 217 -0.64 -1.73 8.47
CA GLU A 217 -0.93 -1.41 9.87
C GLU A 217 -1.27 0.08 9.99
N ALA A 218 -2.08 0.47 10.97
CA ALA A 218 -2.40 1.88 11.20
C ALA A 218 -1.15 2.76 11.27
N ARG A 219 -1.22 3.94 10.68
CA ARG A 219 -0.10 4.84 10.46
C ARG A 219 -0.34 6.21 11.09
N THR A 220 0.75 6.94 11.28
CA THR A 220 0.77 8.31 11.79
C THR A 220 1.93 9.10 11.19
N ALA A 221 1.75 10.41 11.03
CA ALA A 221 2.78 11.29 10.47
C ALA A 221 4.06 11.33 11.31
N THR A 222 3.96 11.16 12.64
CA THR A 222 5.11 11.23 13.57
C THR A 222 5.34 9.88 14.22
N ALA A 223 6.59 9.38 14.16
CA ALA A 223 6.99 8.16 14.84
C ALA A 223 6.74 8.24 16.36
N ARG A 224 6.18 7.20 16.92
CA ARG A 224 5.92 7.11 18.37
C ARG A 224 7.08 6.38 19.05
N SER A 225 7.40 6.82 20.27
CA SER A 225 8.49 6.25 21.05
C SER A 225 8.07 5.88 22.49
N ALA A 226 6.84 6.18 22.86
CA ALA A 226 6.27 5.86 24.16
C ALA A 226 4.74 5.91 24.12
N LYS A 227 4.10 5.28 25.13
CA LYS A 227 2.67 5.43 25.37
C LYS A 227 2.37 6.91 25.65
N ASP A 228 1.42 7.44 24.90
CA ASP A 228 0.95 8.81 24.99
C ASP A 228 -0.56 8.78 25.31
N ASN A 229 -1.02 9.69 26.15
CA ASN A 229 -2.44 9.84 26.42
C ASN A 229 -3.16 10.68 25.33
N ALA A 230 -2.42 11.44 24.55
CA ALA A 230 -2.96 12.19 23.41
C ALA A 230 -3.06 11.26 22.20
N LEU A 231 -4.27 10.95 21.76
CA LEU A 231 -4.52 10.22 20.53
C LEU A 231 -4.46 11.18 19.34
N THR A 232 -3.72 10.81 18.31
CA THR A 232 -3.62 11.55 17.05
C THR A 232 -4.40 10.82 15.97
N GLN A 233 -4.88 11.56 14.96
CA GLN A 233 -5.55 10.96 13.81
C GLN A 233 -4.68 9.88 13.17
N ILE A 234 -5.27 8.73 12.91
CA ILE A 234 -4.63 7.63 12.18
C ILE A 234 -4.86 7.76 10.69
N THR A 235 -3.96 7.14 9.94
CA THR A 235 -4.05 6.97 8.49
C THR A 235 -3.71 5.53 8.12
N GLU A 236 -3.88 5.19 6.83
CA GLU A 236 -3.45 3.94 6.21
C GLU A 236 -2.50 4.24 5.04
N LYS A 237 -1.53 5.13 5.26
CA LYS A 237 -0.56 5.55 4.24
C LYS A 237 0.76 4.82 4.42
N GLY A 238 1.16 4.03 3.45
CA GLY A 238 2.41 3.25 3.51
C GLY A 238 3.70 4.07 3.64
N THR A 239 3.65 5.38 3.46
CA THR A 239 4.79 6.29 3.61
C THR A 239 4.91 6.89 5.01
N GLU A 240 3.91 6.70 5.87
CA GLU A 240 3.91 7.21 7.23
C GLU A 240 4.41 6.15 8.24
N ASN A 241 4.65 6.57 9.47
CA ASN A 241 5.17 5.72 10.53
C ASN A 241 4.08 4.81 11.09
N VAL A 242 4.45 3.62 11.57
CA VAL A 242 3.53 2.71 12.22
C VAL A 242 2.99 3.32 13.52
N TYR A 243 1.69 3.13 13.79
CA TYR A 243 1.04 3.58 15.03
C TYR A 243 1.16 2.51 16.11
N ASN A 244 2.29 2.50 16.79
CA ASN A 244 2.58 1.61 17.93
C ASN A 244 2.42 2.33 19.29
N TYR A 245 2.83 1.71 20.38
CA TYR A 245 2.66 2.23 21.75
C TYR A 245 1.22 2.61 22.08
N VAL A 246 0.29 1.72 21.79
CA VAL A 246 -1.15 1.91 21.90
C VAL A 246 -1.79 0.71 22.62
N THR A 247 -2.74 0.97 23.51
CA THR A 247 -3.54 -0.09 24.14
C THR A 247 -4.68 -0.54 23.22
N GLN A 248 -5.25 -1.73 23.44
CA GLN A 248 -6.41 -2.22 22.69
C GLN A 248 -7.57 -1.20 22.70
N LEU A 249 -7.88 -0.61 23.85
CA LEU A 249 -8.97 0.38 23.95
C LEU A 249 -8.68 1.64 23.13
N GLN A 250 -7.44 2.13 23.16
CA GLN A 250 -7.02 3.27 22.32
C GLN A 250 -7.07 2.93 20.82
N ALA A 251 -6.64 1.73 20.45
CA ALA A 251 -6.72 1.24 19.07
C ALA A 251 -8.17 1.18 18.58
N ALA A 252 -9.09 0.72 19.43
CA ALA A 252 -10.53 0.70 19.11
C ALA A 252 -11.09 2.11 18.94
N GLU A 253 -10.80 3.02 19.86
CA GLU A 253 -11.23 4.42 19.78
C GLU A 253 -10.72 5.11 18.51
N LEU A 254 -9.45 4.94 18.19
CA LEU A 254 -8.83 5.50 16.98
C LEU A 254 -9.47 4.96 15.71
N SER A 255 -9.68 3.63 15.64
CA SER A 255 -10.29 2.99 14.48
C SER A 255 -11.75 3.41 14.29
N GLN A 256 -12.52 3.48 15.37
CA GLN A 256 -13.93 3.89 15.34
C GLN A 256 -14.11 5.36 14.97
N ASN A 257 -13.16 6.20 15.32
CA ASN A 257 -13.19 7.64 15.03
C ASN A 257 -12.44 8.00 13.72
N MET A 258 -11.86 7.04 13.02
CA MET A 258 -11.15 7.31 11.78
C MET A 258 -12.08 7.95 10.74
N TYR A 259 -13.31 7.44 10.64
CA TYR A 259 -14.36 7.97 9.76
C TYR A 259 -15.67 8.13 10.54
N THR A 260 -16.31 9.27 10.40
CA THR A 260 -17.56 9.62 11.11
C THR A 260 -18.74 9.88 10.15
N ILE A 261 -18.71 9.28 8.96
CA ILE A 261 -19.75 9.43 7.94
C ILE A 261 -20.77 8.29 8.01
N ASP A 262 -22.00 8.54 7.55
CA ASP A 262 -23.12 7.56 7.65
C ASP A 262 -23.11 6.49 6.54
N LYS A 263 -22.18 6.53 5.61
CA LYS A 263 -22.19 5.66 4.42
C LYS A 263 -21.44 4.34 4.62
N PHE A 264 -20.53 4.31 5.56
CA PHE A 264 -19.80 3.13 5.98
C PHE A 264 -19.32 3.29 7.43
N THR A 265 -18.90 2.20 8.03
CA THR A 265 -18.38 2.18 9.40
C THR A 265 -16.90 1.83 9.39
N SER A 266 -16.09 2.62 10.09
CA SER A 266 -14.73 2.23 10.49
C SER A 266 -14.73 1.63 11.89
N ASP A 267 -13.93 0.59 12.11
CA ASP A 267 -13.79 -0.08 13.40
C ASP A 267 -12.40 -0.73 13.54
N LEU A 268 -12.07 -1.19 14.73
CA LEU A 268 -10.89 -2.05 14.93
C LEU A 268 -11.16 -3.41 14.28
N MET A 269 -10.10 -4.01 13.74
CA MET A 269 -10.14 -5.37 13.19
C MET A 269 -10.74 -6.34 14.19
N ASN A 270 -11.74 -7.13 13.79
CA ASN A 270 -12.31 -8.19 14.59
C ASN A 270 -11.82 -9.58 14.15
N SER A 271 -12.04 -10.61 14.97
CA SER A 271 -11.53 -11.95 14.67
C SER A 271 -12.16 -12.59 13.43
N TYR A 272 -13.41 -12.28 13.08
CA TYR A 272 -14.03 -12.72 11.83
C TYR A 272 -13.32 -12.12 10.62
N ALA A 273 -13.03 -10.83 10.67
CA ALA A 273 -12.32 -10.15 9.61
C ALA A 273 -10.88 -10.68 9.48
N TRP A 274 -10.18 -10.85 10.60
CA TRP A 274 -8.81 -11.36 10.62
C TRP A 274 -8.69 -12.74 10.00
N ASP A 275 -9.46 -13.69 10.53
CA ASP A 275 -9.37 -15.08 10.09
C ASP A 275 -9.85 -15.27 8.65
N THR A 276 -10.88 -14.52 8.22
CA THR A 276 -11.35 -14.53 6.82
C THR A 276 -10.30 -13.94 5.88
N ALA A 277 -9.57 -12.90 6.29
CA ALA A 277 -8.47 -12.35 5.50
C ALA A 277 -7.32 -13.37 5.33
N ILE A 278 -6.99 -14.15 6.37
CA ILE A 278 -6.02 -15.26 6.23
C ILE A 278 -6.52 -16.28 5.21
N VAL A 279 -7.79 -16.70 5.30
CA VAL A 279 -8.38 -17.66 4.33
C VAL A 279 -8.36 -17.10 2.92
N PHE A 280 -8.69 -15.83 2.73
CA PHE A 280 -8.57 -15.14 1.45
C PHE A 280 -7.13 -15.20 0.91
N ILE A 281 -6.15 -14.82 1.71
CA ILE A 281 -4.74 -14.85 1.32
C ILE A 281 -4.29 -16.28 0.96
N GLN A 282 -4.65 -17.28 1.73
CA GLN A 282 -4.28 -18.67 1.45
C GLN A 282 -4.90 -19.22 0.15
N LYS A 283 -6.10 -18.76 -0.23
CA LYS A 283 -6.80 -19.20 -1.44
C LYS A 283 -6.43 -18.40 -2.70
N CYS A 284 -6.01 -17.16 -2.53
CA CYS A 284 -5.80 -16.21 -3.63
C CYS A 284 -4.36 -15.71 -3.78
N GLY A 285 -3.59 -15.66 -2.70
CA GLY A 285 -2.20 -15.25 -2.68
C GLY A 285 -1.22 -16.36 -3.09
N THR A 286 0.06 -16.09 -2.90
CA THR A 286 1.14 -17.01 -3.25
C THR A 286 1.48 -17.99 -2.12
N ASN A 287 1.10 -17.69 -0.88
CA ASN A 287 1.37 -18.53 0.29
C ASN A 287 0.09 -19.22 0.78
N ASN A 288 -0.13 -20.46 0.36
CA ASN A 288 -1.28 -21.28 0.77
C ASN A 288 -1.22 -21.78 2.23
N LYS A 289 -0.17 -21.42 2.98
CA LYS A 289 0.00 -21.68 4.41
C LYS A 289 0.23 -20.38 5.19
N TYR A 290 -0.33 -19.28 4.71
CA TYR A 290 -0.10 -17.95 5.30
C TYR A 290 -0.48 -17.87 6.78
N SER A 291 -1.47 -18.64 7.24
CA SER A 291 -1.78 -18.78 8.67
C SER A 291 -0.57 -19.19 9.52
N ARG A 292 0.44 -19.81 8.92
CA ARG A 292 1.69 -20.27 9.54
C ARG A 292 2.90 -19.41 9.20
N GLN A 293 2.70 -18.27 8.54
CA GLN A 293 3.76 -17.33 8.25
C GLN A 293 4.26 -16.68 9.54
N ASN A 294 5.58 -16.70 9.75
CA ASN A 294 6.25 -15.90 10.77
C ASN A 294 6.62 -14.53 10.22
N SER A 295 7.00 -13.62 11.11
CA SER A 295 7.58 -12.35 10.71
C SER A 295 8.80 -12.54 9.78
N LEU A 296 8.83 -11.80 8.69
CA LEU A 296 9.92 -11.79 7.72
C LEU A 296 10.98 -10.73 8.07
N ASN A 297 10.63 -9.73 8.84
CA ASN A 297 11.56 -8.69 9.31
C ASN A 297 12.07 -8.97 10.73
N THR A 298 13.24 -8.46 11.03
CA THR A 298 13.92 -8.63 12.35
C THR A 298 14.13 -7.30 13.07
N ALA A 299 13.57 -6.21 12.54
CA ALA A 299 13.60 -4.87 13.12
C ALA A 299 12.31 -4.14 12.78
N LEU A 300 11.86 -3.27 13.66
CA LEU A 300 10.67 -2.46 13.47
C LEU A 300 10.78 -1.58 12.21
N LEU A 301 9.80 -1.69 11.34
CA LEU A 301 9.67 -0.87 10.13
C LEU A 301 8.73 0.30 10.40
N GLN A 302 9.28 1.46 10.72
CA GLN A 302 8.49 2.64 11.08
C GLN A 302 7.80 3.30 9.86
N THR A 303 8.44 3.26 8.70
CA THR A 303 7.94 3.94 7.49
C THR A 303 7.57 2.93 6.40
N GLY A 304 6.65 2.03 6.67
CA GLY A 304 6.18 1.05 5.68
C GLY A 304 7.28 0.16 5.08
N THR A 305 6.86 -0.86 4.35
CA THR A 305 7.76 -1.84 3.73
C THR A 305 8.59 -1.28 2.57
N ASN A 306 8.23 -0.10 2.02
CA ASN A 306 8.98 0.56 0.95
C ASN A 306 10.40 0.98 1.34
N SER A 307 10.74 0.98 2.63
CA SER A 307 12.10 1.27 3.11
C SER A 307 13.05 0.07 3.07
N LEU A 308 12.54 -1.15 2.81
CA LEU A 308 13.37 -2.34 2.68
C LEU A 308 13.97 -2.44 1.29
N THR A 309 15.28 -2.54 1.23
CA THR A 309 16.03 -2.85 0.00
C THR A 309 15.98 -4.34 -0.35
N ASP A 310 15.75 -5.20 0.63
CA ASP A 310 15.61 -6.65 0.47
C ASP A 310 14.13 -7.02 0.39
N THR A 311 13.63 -7.22 -0.82
CA THR A 311 12.22 -7.57 -1.09
C THR A 311 11.81 -8.93 -0.52
N SER A 312 12.75 -9.82 -0.18
CA SER A 312 12.45 -11.11 0.48
C SER A 312 11.94 -10.96 1.91
N LYS A 313 12.12 -9.78 2.51
CA LYS A 313 11.66 -9.44 3.85
C LYS A 313 10.36 -8.65 3.88
N ILE A 314 9.75 -8.42 2.74
CA ILE A 314 8.46 -7.74 2.63
C ILE A 314 7.35 -8.78 2.72
N ASP A 315 6.55 -8.69 3.76
CA ASP A 315 5.33 -9.50 3.90
C ASP A 315 4.18 -8.81 3.16
N VAL A 316 3.93 -9.25 1.93
CA VAL A 316 2.80 -8.76 1.13
C VAL A 316 2.08 -9.91 0.43
N GLN A 317 0.76 -10.00 0.64
CA GLN A 317 -0.11 -10.96 -0.01
C GLN A 317 -1.40 -10.26 -0.44
N CYS A 318 -1.81 -10.42 -1.70
CA CYS A 318 -3.03 -9.79 -2.22
C CYS A 318 -3.12 -8.28 -1.88
N ASN A 319 -2.01 -7.54 -2.02
CA ASN A 319 -1.88 -6.12 -1.66
C ASN A 319 -2.04 -5.78 -0.16
N ILE A 320 -2.14 -6.76 0.73
CA ILE A 320 -2.16 -6.60 2.18
C ILE A 320 -0.73 -6.76 2.69
N TYR A 321 -0.26 -5.81 3.49
CA TYR A 321 1.09 -5.78 4.05
C TYR A 321 1.09 -6.16 5.53
N ASP A 322 2.11 -6.87 5.95
CA ASP A 322 2.57 -7.06 7.32
C ASP A 322 1.57 -7.76 8.29
N MET A 323 0.54 -8.48 7.81
CA MET A 323 -0.33 -9.25 8.73
C MET A 323 0.41 -10.34 9.52
N ALA A 324 1.53 -10.84 9.02
CA ALA A 324 2.37 -11.83 9.71
C ALA A 324 3.66 -11.24 10.25
N SER A 325 3.94 -9.96 9.97
CA SER A 325 5.24 -9.35 10.19
C SER A 325 5.13 -8.01 10.91
N ASN A 326 6.27 -7.40 11.21
CA ASN A 326 6.43 -6.08 11.78
C ASN A 326 5.93 -5.97 13.23
N ILE A 327 4.65 -5.78 13.48
CA ILE A 327 4.09 -5.66 14.83
C ILE A 327 2.87 -6.57 15.02
N GLU A 328 2.64 -7.00 16.27
CA GLU A 328 1.38 -7.59 16.68
C GLU A 328 0.26 -6.55 16.59
N GLU A 329 -0.95 -6.99 16.23
CA GLU A 329 -2.07 -6.08 15.99
C GLU A 329 -3.23 -6.38 16.95
N TRP A 330 -3.65 -5.36 17.69
CA TRP A 330 -4.86 -5.43 18.50
C TRP A 330 -6.09 -5.76 17.65
N THR A 331 -6.94 -6.62 18.20
CA THR A 331 -8.26 -6.91 17.64
C THR A 331 -9.35 -6.66 18.69
N THR A 332 -10.62 -6.70 18.27
CA THR A 332 -11.75 -6.60 19.19
C THR A 332 -11.99 -7.89 19.97
N GLU A 333 -11.27 -8.96 19.64
CA GLU A 333 -11.35 -10.25 20.33
C GLU A 333 -10.91 -10.12 21.79
N THR A 334 -11.55 -10.87 22.68
CA THR A 334 -11.24 -10.88 24.11
C THR A 334 -10.94 -12.28 24.62
N SER A 335 -10.15 -12.34 25.69
CA SER A 335 -9.83 -13.56 26.40
C SER A 335 -10.69 -13.68 27.66
N SER A 336 -11.06 -14.89 28.00
CA SER A 336 -11.69 -15.20 29.30
C SER A 336 -10.75 -15.15 30.50
N PHE A 337 -9.43 -14.98 30.24
CA PHE A 337 -8.43 -14.83 31.31
C PHE A 337 -8.53 -13.44 31.93
N SER A 338 -8.87 -13.37 33.21
CA SER A 338 -9.10 -12.11 33.92
C SER A 338 -7.86 -11.20 34.01
N SER A 339 -6.66 -11.79 33.96
CA SER A 339 -5.40 -11.04 33.97
C SER A 339 -4.99 -10.51 32.59
N ASN A 340 -5.38 -11.20 31.52
CA ASN A 340 -4.99 -10.90 30.15
C ASN A 340 -6.21 -10.90 29.21
N PRO A 341 -7.12 -9.92 29.34
CA PRO A 341 -8.41 -9.95 28.63
C PRO A 341 -8.33 -9.49 27.19
N CYS A 342 -7.27 -8.78 26.80
CA CYS A 342 -7.08 -8.26 25.45
C CYS A 342 -6.46 -9.32 24.54
N VAL A 343 -6.73 -9.28 23.25
CA VAL A 343 -6.15 -10.20 22.27
C VAL A 343 -5.50 -9.44 21.13
N ASP A 344 -4.22 -9.73 20.91
CA ASP A 344 -3.49 -9.34 19.72
C ASP A 344 -3.28 -10.51 18.77
N ARG A 345 -2.97 -10.20 17.52
CA ARG A 345 -2.85 -11.12 16.41
C ARG A 345 -1.61 -10.81 15.57
N GLY A 346 -1.24 -11.78 14.73
CA GLY A 346 -0.14 -11.59 13.79
C GLY A 346 1.22 -11.90 14.38
N GLY A 347 2.26 -11.47 13.68
CA GLY A 347 3.64 -11.67 14.04
C GLY A 347 4.32 -10.38 14.52
N TYR A 348 5.44 -10.55 15.22
CA TYR A 348 6.23 -9.46 15.78
C TYR A 348 7.69 -9.59 15.33
N TYR A 349 8.31 -8.48 14.91
CA TYR A 349 9.65 -8.47 14.34
C TYR A 349 10.74 -9.06 15.27
N ASN A 350 10.56 -8.97 16.57
CA ASN A 350 11.55 -9.42 17.56
C ASN A 350 11.20 -10.80 18.19
N ARG A 351 10.28 -11.55 17.61
CA ARG A 351 9.78 -12.81 18.16
C ARG A 351 9.61 -13.88 17.10
N SER A 352 10.30 -14.99 17.23
CA SER A 352 10.08 -16.17 16.39
C SER A 352 9.00 -17.07 16.96
N GLY A 353 8.32 -17.83 16.10
CA GLY A 353 7.30 -18.79 16.49
C GLY A 353 5.91 -18.19 16.72
N ILE A 354 5.73 -16.92 16.46
CA ILE A 354 4.43 -16.24 16.39
C ILE A 354 4.00 -16.21 14.94
N TYR A 355 2.78 -16.63 14.67
CA TYR A 355 2.26 -16.80 13.32
C TYR A 355 1.11 -15.84 13.05
N THR A 356 0.80 -15.59 11.78
CA THR A 356 -0.35 -14.75 11.37
C THR A 356 -1.64 -15.16 12.07
N SER A 357 -1.86 -16.47 12.28
CA SER A 357 -3.06 -17.00 12.96
C SER A 357 -2.99 -16.99 14.48
N SER A 358 -1.87 -16.60 15.08
CA SER A 358 -1.73 -16.59 16.54
C SER A 358 -2.76 -15.65 17.18
N ARG A 359 -3.23 -16.06 18.36
CA ARG A 359 -4.05 -15.29 19.29
C ARG A 359 -3.29 -15.21 20.59
N TYR A 360 -2.89 -14.03 20.99
CA TYR A 360 -2.12 -13.87 22.22
C TYR A 360 -2.90 -13.03 23.23
N PRO A 361 -3.16 -13.60 24.45
CA PRO A 361 -3.86 -12.86 25.49
C PRO A 361 -2.91 -11.89 26.21
N SER A 362 -3.25 -10.62 26.21
CA SER A 362 -2.42 -9.53 26.70
C SER A 362 -3.13 -8.67 27.74
N LEU A 363 -2.35 -7.86 28.50
CA LEU A 363 -2.88 -6.98 29.53
C LEU A 363 -3.62 -5.79 28.90
N THR A 364 -4.57 -5.21 29.62
CA THR A 364 -5.25 -3.96 29.20
C THR A 364 -4.29 -2.76 29.15
N SER A 365 -3.15 -2.86 29.81
CA SER A 365 -2.11 -1.81 29.88
C SER A 365 -1.02 -1.98 28.84
N ASP A 366 -0.97 -3.12 28.14
CA ASP A 366 0.10 -3.39 27.18
C ASP A 366 0.13 -2.36 26.06
N SER A 367 1.32 -1.79 25.86
CA SER A 367 1.57 -0.69 24.96
C SER A 367 3.08 -0.56 24.80
N TYR A 368 3.64 -1.09 23.72
CA TYR A 368 5.07 -1.12 23.44
C TYR A 368 5.33 -0.97 21.93
N ASP A 369 6.59 -0.98 21.53
CA ASP A 369 7.02 -0.74 20.15
C ASP A 369 6.54 -1.79 19.15
N GLY A 370 6.39 -3.02 19.58
CA GLY A 370 5.98 -4.16 18.76
C GLY A 370 4.48 -4.42 18.73
N ILE A 371 3.64 -3.50 19.22
CA ILE A 371 2.19 -3.66 19.20
C ILE A 371 1.51 -2.43 18.63
N GLY A 372 0.60 -2.65 17.69
CA GLY A 372 -0.23 -1.64 17.05
C GLY A 372 -1.59 -2.20 16.68
N PHE A 373 -2.13 -1.86 15.53
CA PHE A 373 -3.46 -2.29 15.10
C PHE A 373 -3.70 -2.00 13.62
N ARG A 374 -4.80 -2.52 13.10
CA ARG A 374 -5.28 -2.27 11.74
C ARG A 374 -6.78 -1.96 11.77
N PRO A 375 -7.25 -0.86 11.16
CA PRO A 375 -8.68 -0.59 11.02
C PRO A 375 -9.31 -1.45 9.92
N LEU A 376 -10.61 -1.66 10.04
CA LEU A 376 -11.46 -2.22 9.00
C LEU A 376 -12.57 -1.22 8.61
N LEU A 377 -13.11 -1.39 7.38
CA LEU A 377 -14.29 -0.66 6.92
C LEU A 377 -15.36 -1.67 6.47
N TYR A 378 -16.61 -1.41 6.84
CA TYR A 378 -17.76 -2.15 6.34
C TYR A 378 -18.93 -1.21 6.04
N LEU A 379 -19.83 -1.64 5.13
CA LEU A 379 -20.80 -0.77 4.45
C LEU A 379 -22.21 -0.95 4.99
#